data_d7923b4cc8303f8e913efa51c8a857a2
#
_entry.id   d7923b4cc8303f8e913efa51c8a857a2
#
_cell.length_a   1.000
_cell.length_b   1.000
_cell.length_c   1.000
_cell.angle_alpha   90.00
_cell.angle_beta   90.00
_cell.angle_gamma   90.00
#
_symmetry.space_group_name_H-M   'P 1'
#
loop_
_entity.id
_entity.type
_entity.pdbx_description
1 polymer ?
#
loop_
_entity_poly.entity_id
_entity_poly.type
_entity_poly.pdbx_seq_one_letter_code
_entity_poly.pdbx_strand_id
1 'polypeptide(L)'
;IVNKILKEVSLNVDFVGFHGQTIFHNGEEKISRQLGDGNLLSQLTKKIIIYDFRKNDLLNGGQGAPLTPIFHNIMVSKINKEFEIGYPISILNIGGISNITHTKEPNQSCGGIFADDIGPGNCLIDEWIRKNSNKKYDENGLVAKSGKINKLILNQALENFNFENIEKYTKNLKKNNLILKDSLDTKDFDISFVRGL
;
A
#
# COMPACT_ATOMS: atom_id res chain seq x y z
N ILE A 1 23.00 5.56 -5.01
CA ILE A 1 22.14 4.43 -5.35
C ILE A 1 21.78 4.48 -6.83
N VAL A 2 21.09 5.53 -7.34
CA VAL A 2 20.62 5.60 -8.75
C VAL A 2 21.75 5.39 -9.74
N ASN A 3 22.89 6.07 -9.60
CA ASN A 3 24.04 5.86 -10.47
C ASN A 3 24.59 4.43 -10.45
N LYS A 4 24.47 3.71 -9.32
CA LYS A 4 24.83 2.29 -9.24
C LYS A 4 23.87 1.46 -10.08
N ILE A 5 22.57 1.66 -9.90
CA ILE A 5 21.53 0.95 -10.68
C ILE A 5 21.70 1.23 -12.19
N LEU A 6 21.90 2.49 -12.57
CA LEU A 6 22.10 2.85 -13.98
C LEU A 6 23.31 2.18 -14.64
N LYS A 7 24.35 1.84 -13.84
CA LYS A 7 25.51 1.09 -14.34
C LYS A 7 25.25 -0.42 -14.46
N GLU A 8 24.32 -0.94 -13.66
CA GLU A 8 23.97 -2.37 -13.67
C GLU A 8 22.91 -2.69 -14.73
N VAL A 9 22.12 -1.68 -15.16
CA VAL A 9 21.12 -1.86 -16.22
C VAL A 9 21.79 -1.84 -17.60
N SER A 10 21.65 -2.91 -18.35
CA SER A 10 22.22 -3.05 -19.69
C SER A 10 21.51 -2.25 -20.79
N LEU A 11 20.34 -1.64 -20.47
CA LEU A 11 19.52 -0.87 -21.40
C LEU A 11 19.82 0.62 -21.28
N ASN A 12 19.64 1.35 -22.38
CA ASN A 12 19.66 2.80 -22.33
C ASN A 12 18.42 3.29 -21.56
N VAL A 13 18.65 4.06 -20.51
CA VAL A 13 17.58 4.64 -19.67
C VAL A 13 17.34 6.08 -20.13
N ASP A 14 16.15 6.39 -20.66
CA ASP A 14 15.79 7.71 -21.12
C ASP A 14 15.33 8.61 -19.96
N PHE A 15 14.56 8.07 -19.03
CA PHE A 15 14.08 8.79 -17.85
C PHE A 15 14.01 7.90 -16.62
N VAL A 16 13.95 8.53 -15.46
CA VAL A 16 13.84 7.87 -14.14
C VAL A 16 12.64 8.42 -13.40
N GLY A 17 11.72 7.56 -12.99
CA GLY A 17 10.66 7.89 -12.06
C GLY A 17 11.23 7.94 -10.63
N PHE A 18 11.08 9.07 -9.95
CA PHE A 18 11.59 9.29 -8.61
C PHE A 18 10.47 9.72 -7.66
N HIS A 19 9.99 8.80 -6.86
CA HIS A 19 8.94 9.09 -5.87
C HIS A 19 9.48 9.77 -4.60
N GLY A 20 10.71 9.47 -4.21
CA GLY A 20 11.23 9.81 -2.89
C GLY A 20 10.61 8.97 -1.77
N GLN A 21 10.88 9.31 -0.52
CA GLN A 21 10.28 8.68 0.66
C GLN A 21 9.23 9.61 1.25
N THR A 22 7.98 9.18 1.29
CA THR A 22 6.91 9.97 1.93
C THR A 22 7.16 10.08 3.43
N ILE A 23 7.25 11.30 3.94
CA ILE A 23 7.43 11.61 5.36
C ILE A 23 6.18 12.25 5.96
N PHE A 24 5.33 12.84 5.13
CA PHE A 24 4.05 13.41 5.52
C PHE A 24 3.09 13.36 4.34
N HIS A 25 1.85 13.00 4.61
CA HIS A 25 0.76 13.04 3.63
C HIS A 25 -0.56 13.35 4.33
N ASN A 26 -1.26 14.36 3.82
CA ASN A 26 -2.60 14.71 4.24
C ASN A 26 -3.39 15.17 2.99
N GLY A 27 -4.28 14.31 2.52
CA GLY A 27 -5.08 14.56 1.32
C GLY A 27 -6.09 15.69 1.50
N GLU A 28 -6.64 15.86 2.70
CA GLU A 28 -7.60 16.93 3.01
C GLU A 28 -6.95 18.30 2.95
N GLU A 29 -5.77 18.45 3.57
CA GLU A 29 -4.97 19.67 3.51
C GLU A 29 -4.22 19.84 2.18
N LYS A 30 -4.31 18.85 1.29
CA LYS A 30 -3.63 18.81 -0.01
C LYS A 30 -2.11 18.95 0.11
N ILE A 31 -1.55 18.38 1.16
CA ILE A 31 -0.11 18.42 1.45
C ILE A 31 0.46 17.01 1.37
N SER A 32 1.53 16.89 0.62
CA SER A 32 2.37 15.69 0.62
C SER A 32 3.83 16.07 0.54
N ARG A 33 4.66 15.48 1.39
CA ARG A 33 6.10 15.74 1.45
C ARG A 33 6.88 14.45 1.32
N GLN A 34 7.77 14.43 0.34
CA GLN A 34 8.68 13.33 0.08
C GLN A 34 10.11 13.80 0.33
N LEU A 35 10.92 12.96 0.97
CA LEU A 35 12.36 13.15 1.02
C LEU A 35 12.98 12.87 -0.33
N GLY A 36 13.86 13.75 -0.73
CA GLY A 36 14.62 13.70 -1.97
C GLY A 36 14.35 14.91 -2.86
N ASP A 37 15.30 15.20 -3.73
CA ASP A 37 15.26 16.32 -4.66
C ASP A 37 15.45 15.80 -6.09
N GLY A 38 14.38 15.88 -6.90
CA GLY A 38 14.39 15.43 -8.28
C GLY A 38 15.28 16.27 -9.18
N ASN A 39 15.42 17.58 -8.91
CA ASN A 39 16.29 18.46 -9.67
C ASN A 39 17.77 18.12 -9.43
N LEU A 40 18.14 17.97 -8.16
CA LEU A 40 19.50 17.54 -7.80
C LEU A 40 19.82 16.16 -8.39
N LEU A 41 18.85 15.24 -8.36
CA LEU A 41 19.03 13.92 -8.95
C LEU A 41 19.26 14.00 -10.47
N SER A 42 18.53 14.86 -11.17
CA SER A 42 18.72 15.11 -12.61
C SER A 42 20.11 15.65 -12.90
N GLN A 43 20.57 16.62 -12.11
CA GLN A 43 21.91 17.20 -12.27
C GLN A 43 23.03 16.16 -12.07
N LEU A 44 22.87 15.28 -11.07
CA LEU A 44 23.86 14.27 -10.73
C LEU A 44 23.88 13.08 -11.71
N THR A 45 22.72 12.70 -12.24
CA THR A 45 22.60 11.51 -13.13
C THR A 45 22.66 11.87 -14.62
N LYS A 46 22.47 13.14 -14.96
CA LYS A 46 22.31 13.63 -16.35
C LYS A 46 21.16 12.94 -17.09
N LYS A 47 20.13 12.52 -16.33
CA LYS A 47 18.91 11.89 -16.85
C LYS A 47 17.70 12.77 -16.62
N ILE A 48 16.66 12.57 -17.41
CA ILE A 48 15.35 13.16 -17.18
C ILE A 48 14.74 12.50 -15.95
N ILE A 49 14.36 13.30 -14.94
CA ILE A 49 13.72 12.81 -13.74
C ILE A 49 12.26 13.25 -13.71
N ILE A 50 11.36 12.29 -13.55
CA ILE A 50 9.93 12.52 -13.33
C ILE A 50 9.68 12.33 -11.84
N TYR A 51 9.18 13.36 -11.17
CA TYR A 51 8.98 13.36 -9.71
C TYR A 51 7.75 14.17 -9.31
N ASP A 52 7.47 14.29 -8.02
CA ASP A 52 6.29 15.00 -7.49
C ASP A 52 4.94 14.41 -7.97
N PHE A 53 4.87 13.10 -8.09
CA PHE A 53 3.69 12.41 -8.66
C PHE A 53 2.36 12.77 -7.96
N ARG A 54 2.37 13.05 -6.65
CA ARG A 54 1.18 13.35 -5.86
C ARG A 54 0.68 14.78 -6.02
N LYS A 55 1.58 15.69 -6.37
CA LYS A 55 1.31 17.13 -6.37
C LYS A 55 0.22 17.52 -7.37
N ASN A 56 0.28 16.99 -8.57
CA ASN A 56 -0.71 17.33 -9.60
C ASN A 56 -2.10 16.83 -9.24
N ASP A 57 -2.22 15.64 -8.67
CA ASP A 57 -3.48 15.08 -8.21
C ASP A 57 -4.09 15.90 -7.07
N LEU A 58 -3.29 16.27 -6.07
CA LEU A 58 -3.70 17.13 -4.95
C LEU A 58 -4.17 18.51 -5.43
N LEU A 59 -3.47 19.13 -6.40
CA LEU A 59 -3.83 20.42 -6.96
C LEU A 59 -5.15 20.39 -7.73
N ASN A 60 -5.48 19.25 -8.34
CA ASN A 60 -6.72 19.06 -9.09
C ASN A 60 -7.86 18.47 -8.25
N GLY A 61 -7.74 18.46 -6.93
CA GLY A 61 -8.81 18.05 -6.03
C GLY A 61 -8.79 16.58 -5.62
N GLY A 62 -7.83 15.80 -6.13
CA GLY A 62 -7.58 14.44 -5.70
C GLY A 62 -6.93 14.37 -4.32
N GLN A 63 -6.79 13.16 -3.80
CA GLN A 63 -6.19 12.89 -2.49
C GLN A 63 -4.68 12.68 -2.53
N GLY A 64 -4.09 12.54 -3.73
CA GLY A 64 -2.68 12.28 -3.92
C GLY A 64 -2.23 10.85 -3.59
N ALA A 65 -3.13 10.02 -3.11
CA ALA A 65 -2.92 8.60 -2.80
C ALA A 65 -4.28 7.87 -2.76
N PRO A 66 -4.33 6.58 -3.16
CA PRO A 66 -3.29 5.84 -3.85
C PRO A 66 -3.16 6.24 -5.33
N LEU A 67 -1.96 6.18 -5.91
CA LEU A 67 -1.71 6.44 -7.34
C LEU A 67 -1.55 5.17 -8.17
N THR A 68 -1.23 4.06 -7.54
CA THR A 68 -1.03 2.75 -8.18
C THR A 68 -2.26 2.17 -8.89
N PRO A 69 -3.52 2.48 -8.51
CA PRO A 69 -4.70 1.92 -9.18
C PRO A 69 -4.76 2.21 -10.68
N ILE A 70 -4.26 3.37 -11.12
CA ILE A 70 -4.19 3.71 -12.57
C ILE A 70 -3.27 2.72 -13.29
N PHE A 71 -2.09 2.46 -12.72
CA PHE A 71 -1.15 1.48 -13.27
C PHE A 71 -1.72 0.06 -13.22
N HIS A 72 -2.35 -0.31 -12.11
CA HIS A 72 -3.01 -1.60 -11.96
C HIS A 72 -4.05 -1.84 -13.06
N ASN A 73 -4.85 -0.83 -13.40
CA ASN A 73 -5.85 -0.94 -14.46
C ASN A 73 -5.21 -1.21 -15.84
N ILE A 74 -4.13 -0.51 -16.15
CA ILE A 74 -3.39 -0.72 -17.41
C ILE A 74 -2.79 -2.13 -17.43
N MET A 75 -2.20 -2.58 -16.33
CA MET A 75 -1.60 -3.89 -16.18
C MET A 75 -2.65 -5.01 -16.32
N VAL A 76 -3.80 -4.86 -15.66
CA VAL A 76 -4.92 -5.79 -15.75
C VAL A 76 -5.45 -5.88 -17.18
N SER A 77 -5.60 -4.75 -17.86
CA SER A 77 -6.05 -4.73 -19.26
C SER A 77 -5.09 -5.49 -20.19
N LYS A 78 -3.79 -5.38 -19.94
CA LYS A 78 -2.76 -6.11 -20.71
C LYS A 78 -2.82 -7.61 -20.39
N ILE A 79 -2.86 -7.99 -19.11
CA ILE A 79 -2.92 -9.38 -18.67
C ILE A 79 -4.20 -10.05 -19.18
N ASN A 80 -5.34 -9.36 -19.10
CA ASN A 80 -6.59 -9.92 -19.58
C ASN A 80 -6.59 -10.19 -21.08
N LYS A 81 -5.94 -9.32 -21.89
CA LYS A 81 -5.77 -9.56 -23.32
C LYS A 81 -4.87 -10.76 -23.63
N GLU A 82 -3.87 -10.99 -22.78
CA GLU A 82 -2.88 -12.06 -22.99
C GLU A 82 -3.40 -13.43 -22.51
N PHE A 83 -4.14 -13.45 -21.37
CA PHE A 83 -4.53 -14.70 -20.70
C PHE A 83 -6.04 -14.93 -20.68
N GLU A 84 -6.86 -14.04 -21.20
CA GLU A 84 -8.33 -14.14 -21.28
C GLU A 84 -8.99 -14.46 -19.92
N ILE A 85 -8.49 -13.87 -18.84
CA ILE A 85 -8.94 -14.16 -17.46
C ILE A 85 -10.39 -13.74 -17.22
N GLY A 86 -10.86 -12.70 -17.93
CA GLY A 86 -12.16 -12.08 -17.73
C GLY A 86 -12.16 -11.05 -16.57
N TYR A 87 -13.23 -10.28 -16.50
CA TYR A 87 -13.47 -9.30 -15.43
C TYR A 87 -14.58 -9.80 -14.48
N PRO A 88 -14.62 -9.35 -13.23
CA PRO A 88 -13.72 -8.38 -12.59
C PRO A 88 -12.38 -9.00 -12.16
N ILE A 89 -11.32 -8.18 -12.11
CA ILE A 89 -10.00 -8.60 -11.65
C ILE A 89 -9.60 -7.74 -10.45
N SER A 90 -9.09 -8.39 -9.41
CA SER A 90 -8.61 -7.72 -8.21
C SER A 90 -7.11 -7.93 -8.03
N ILE A 91 -6.39 -6.85 -7.73
CA ILE A 91 -4.98 -6.89 -7.37
C ILE A 91 -4.88 -6.61 -5.87
N LEU A 92 -4.40 -7.59 -5.12
CA LEU A 92 -4.11 -7.47 -3.70
C LEU A 92 -2.63 -7.16 -3.51
N ASN A 93 -2.35 -6.03 -2.86
CA ASN A 93 -1.01 -5.68 -2.40
C ASN A 93 -0.90 -5.91 -0.90
N ILE A 94 0.10 -6.69 -0.47
CA ILE A 94 0.36 -6.98 0.94
C ILE A 94 1.72 -6.38 1.31
N GLY A 95 1.66 -5.12 1.77
CA GLY A 95 2.80 -4.40 2.32
C GLY A 95 2.71 -4.31 3.85
N GLY A 96 3.11 -3.21 4.45
CA GLY A 96 2.85 -2.93 5.88
C GLY A 96 1.35 -2.89 6.15
N ILE A 97 0.62 -2.16 5.31
CA ILE A 97 -0.83 -2.16 5.18
C ILE A 97 -1.19 -2.91 3.90
N SER A 98 -2.24 -3.72 3.95
CA SER A 98 -2.79 -4.38 2.78
C SER A 98 -3.83 -3.50 2.10
N ASN A 99 -3.72 -3.38 0.77
CA ASN A 99 -4.71 -2.67 -0.03
C ASN A 99 -5.12 -3.48 -1.26
N ILE A 100 -6.30 -3.19 -1.77
CA ILE A 100 -6.86 -3.86 -2.94
C ILE A 100 -7.16 -2.83 -4.02
N THR A 101 -6.89 -3.20 -5.26
CA THR A 101 -7.41 -2.51 -6.45
C THR A 101 -8.33 -3.46 -7.17
N HIS A 102 -9.58 -3.08 -7.30
CA HIS A 102 -10.60 -3.84 -8.00
C HIS A 102 -10.91 -3.15 -9.34
N THR A 103 -10.78 -3.89 -10.43
CA THR A 103 -11.00 -3.37 -11.79
C THR A 103 -12.19 -4.06 -12.43
N LYS A 104 -13.07 -3.27 -13.04
CA LYS A 104 -14.18 -3.72 -13.85
C LYS A 104 -13.85 -3.59 -15.33
N GLU A 105 -14.70 -4.13 -16.18
CA GLU A 105 -14.54 -4.03 -17.62
C GLU A 105 -14.41 -2.55 -18.09
N PRO A 106 -13.44 -2.22 -18.97
CA PRO A 106 -13.14 -0.83 -19.36
C PRO A 106 -14.30 -0.05 -20.00
N ASN A 107 -15.29 -0.76 -20.55
CA ASN A 107 -16.42 -0.15 -21.28
C ASN A 107 -17.59 0.27 -20.39
N GLN A 108 -17.51 0.07 -19.07
CA GLN A 108 -18.50 0.59 -18.14
C GLN A 108 -18.08 2.00 -17.70
N SER A 109 -18.86 2.99 -18.11
CA SER A 109 -18.66 4.42 -17.85
C SER A 109 -18.12 4.73 -16.45
N CYS A 110 -17.11 5.58 -16.39
CA CYS A 110 -16.58 6.35 -15.25
C CYS A 110 -16.73 5.68 -13.87
N GLY A 111 -15.88 4.73 -13.54
CA GLY A 111 -15.90 4.11 -12.22
C GLY A 111 -15.43 2.66 -12.19
N GLY A 112 -14.74 2.22 -13.23
CA GLY A 112 -14.25 0.83 -13.32
C GLY A 112 -13.13 0.45 -12.35
N ILE A 113 -12.58 1.40 -11.59
CA ILE A 113 -11.48 1.16 -10.64
C ILE A 113 -11.96 1.57 -9.26
N PHE A 114 -11.88 0.64 -8.34
CA PHE A 114 -12.02 0.88 -6.90
C PHE A 114 -10.71 0.49 -6.22
N ALA A 115 -10.24 1.29 -5.29
CA ALA A 115 -9.05 0.97 -4.52
C ALA A 115 -9.23 1.43 -3.08
N ASP A 116 -8.85 0.57 -2.14
CA ASP A 116 -8.99 0.86 -0.71
C ASP A 116 -7.98 0.07 0.11
N ASP A 117 -7.66 0.59 1.29
CA ASP A 117 -6.93 -0.15 2.31
C ASP A 117 -7.89 -1.11 3.01
N ILE A 118 -7.47 -2.37 3.16
CA ILE A 118 -8.33 -3.44 3.67
C ILE A 118 -7.92 -3.96 5.04
N GLY A 119 -6.75 -3.60 5.52
CA GLY A 119 -6.30 -4.01 6.84
C GLY A 119 -4.78 -4.14 6.97
N PRO A 120 -4.31 -4.71 8.09
CA PRO A 120 -2.88 -4.93 8.28
C PRO A 120 -2.34 -5.94 7.27
N GLY A 121 -1.12 -5.66 6.79
CA GLY A 121 -0.32 -6.63 6.05
C GLY A 121 0.79 -7.17 6.96
N ASN A 122 2.03 -6.83 6.64
CA ASN A 122 3.19 -7.31 7.39
C ASN A 122 3.47 -6.54 8.69
N CYS A 123 2.81 -5.39 8.92
CA CYS A 123 3.15 -4.50 10.03
C CYS A 123 3.07 -5.17 11.40
N LEU A 124 2.07 -6.01 11.66
CA LEU A 124 1.91 -6.72 12.93
C LEU A 124 2.99 -7.78 13.11
N ILE A 125 3.31 -8.53 12.06
CA ILE A 125 4.37 -9.55 12.05
C ILE A 125 5.72 -8.89 12.34
N ASP A 126 6.04 -7.83 11.61
CA ASP A 126 7.30 -7.11 11.75
C ASP A 126 7.45 -6.50 13.14
N GLU A 127 6.37 -5.98 13.70
CA GLU A 127 6.43 -5.41 15.04
C GLU A 127 6.57 -6.48 16.12
N TRP A 128 5.90 -7.63 15.97
CA TRP A 128 6.11 -8.76 16.87
C TRP A 128 7.57 -9.22 16.83
N ILE A 129 8.15 -9.35 15.64
CA ILE A 129 9.57 -9.72 15.47
C ILE A 129 10.50 -8.71 16.15
N ARG A 130 10.27 -7.41 15.96
CA ARG A 130 11.07 -6.35 16.62
C ARG A 130 10.98 -6.37 18.13
N LYS A 131 9.82 -6.74 18.68
CA LYS A 131 9.62 -6.81 20.14
C LYS A 131 10.19 -8.07 20.77
N ASN A 132 10.24 -9.17 20.05
CA ASN A 132 10.65 -10.46 20.56
C ASN A 132 12.02 -10.93 20.07
N SER A 133 12.71 -10.12 19.25
CA SER A 133 14.05 -10.43 18.74
C SER A 133 14.81 -9.14 18.39
N ASN A 134 16.07 -9.27 18.05
CA ASN A 134 16.91 -8.18 17.53
C ASN A 134 16.76 -7.98 15.99
N LYS A 135 15.81 -8.69 15.36
CA LYS A 135 15.55 -8.59 13.92
C LYS A 135 14.52 -7.51 13.62
N LYS A 136 14.52 -7.01 12.39
CA LYS A 136 13.56 -6.01 11.92
C LYS A 136 12.27 -6.63 11.37
N TYR A 137 12.37 -7.85 10.82
CA TYR A 137 11.29 -8.61 10.20
C TYR A 137 11.63 -10.11 10.21
N ASP A 138 10.67 -10.96 9.89
CA ASP A 138 10.87 -12.41 9.77
C ASP A 138 11.44 -12.76 8.39
N GLU A 139 12.76 -12.83 8.31
CA GLU A 139 13.47 -13.13 7.07
C GLU A 139 13.11 -14.53 6.57
N ASN A 140 12.58 -14.59 5.34
CA ASN A 140 12.11 -15.83 4.70
C ASN A 140 11.06 -16.61 5.50
N GLY A 141 10.37 -15.97 6.45
CA GLY A 141 9.37 -16.60 7.29
C GLY A 141 9.93 -17.70 8.22
N LEU A 142 11.21 -17.61 8.60
CA LEU A 142 11.89 -18.67 9.36
C LEU A 142 11.32 -18.82 10.77
N VAL A 143 10.94 -17.71 11.42
CA VAL A 143 10.34 -17.74 12.76
C VAL A 143 8.94 -18.34 12.67
N ALA A 144 8.12 -17.87 11.73
CA ALA A 144 6.80 -18.42 11.49
C ALA A 144 6.84 -19.92 11.17
N LYS A 145 7.79 -20.34 10.34
CA LYS A 145 7.98 -21.77 9.97
C LYS A 145 8.40 -22.66 11.16
N SER A 146 9.11 -22.09 12.13
CA SER A 146 9.53 -22.83 13.33
C SER A 146 8.43 -22.91 14.39
N GLY A 147 7.40 -22.08 14.30
CA GLY A 147 6.30 -22.01 15.25
C GLY A 147 5.23 -23.08 15.04
N LYS A 148 4.32 -23.14 15.99
CA LYS A 148 3.10 -23.97 15.90
C LYS A 148 1.88 -23.07 16.08
N ILE A 149 0.87 -23.28 15.24
CA ILE A 149 -0.38 -22.53 15.32
C ILE A 149 -1.11 -22.91 16.61
N ASN A 150 -1.35 -21.91 17.47
CA ASN A 150 -2.26 -22.06 18.59
C ASN A 150 -3.69 -21.78 18.13
N LYS A 151 -4.48 -22.83 17.99
CA LYS A 151 -5.87 -22.74 17.46
C LYS A 151 -6.77 -21.87 18.34
N LEU A 152 -6.57 -21.88 19.67
CA LEU A 152 -7.40 -21.07 20.59
C LEU A 152 -7.19 -19.58 20.33
N ILE A 153 -5.92 -19.17 20.26
CA ILE A 153 -5.56 -17.78 19.99
C ILE A 153 -6.01 -17.36 18.59
N LEU A 154 -5.80 -18.24 17.60
CA LEU A 154 -6.26 -17.97 16.22
C LEU A 154 -7.77 -17.74 16.16
N ASN A 155 -8.56 -18.59 16.82
CA ASN A 155 -10.01 -18.44 16.84
C ASN A 155 -10.46 -17.14 17.51
N GLN A 156 -9.85 -16.78 18.66
CA GLN A 156 -10.12 -15.49 19.29
C GLN A 156 -9.76 -14.31 18.39
N ALA A 157 -8.65 -14.41 17.67
CA ALA A 157 -8.25 -13.39 16.70
C ALA A 157 -9.29 -13.26 15.57
N LEU A 158 -9.73 -14.38 14.99
CA LEU A 158 -10.71 -14.41 13.91
C LEU A 158 -12.08 -13.89 14.35
N GLU A 159 -12.51 -14.18 15.57
CA GLU A 159 -13.76 -13.66 16.16
C GLU A 159 -13.75 -12.13 16.24
N ASN A 160 -12.62 -11.55 16.60
CA ASN A 160 -12.45 -10.09 16.65
C ASN A 160 -12.42 -9.42 15.26
N PHE A 161 -12.01 -10.16 14.23
CA PHE A 161 -12.01 -9.71 12.83
C PHE A 161 -13.26 -10.15 12.05
N ASN A 162 -14.30 -10.62 12.70
CA ASN A 162 -15.54 -11.00 12.01
C ASN A 162 -16.12 -9.80 11.26
N PHE A 163 -16.47 -10.00 9.97
CA PHE A 163 -16.99 -8.96 9.07
C PHE A 163 -18.22 -8.23 9.64
N GLU A 164 -19.09 -8.90 10.37
CA GLU A 164 -20.22 -8.28 11.05
C GLU A 164 -19.80 -7.25 12.12
N ASN A 165 -18.71 -7.54 12.83
CA ASN A 165 -18.14 -6.61 13.80
C ASN A 165 -17.48 -5.42 13.13
N ILE A 166 -16.82 -5.63 11.98
CA ILE A 166 -16.22 -4.54 11.19
C ILE A 166 -17.29 -3.61 10.65
N GLU A 167 -18.39 -4.12 10.08
CA GLU A 167 -19.51 -3.28 9.65
C GLU A 167 -20.15 -2.50 10.80
N LYS A 168 -20.34 -3.12 11.96
CA LYS A 168 -20.87 -2.48 13.15
C LYS A 168 -19.90 -1.41 13.69
N TYR A 169 -18.60 -1.70 13.65
CA TYR A 169 -17.55 -0.77 14.05
C TYR A 169 -17.48 0.43 13.12
N THR A 170 -17.49 0.22 11.81
CA THR A 170 -17.48 1.30 10.81
C THR A 170 -18.77 2.14 10.84
N LYS A 171 -19.94 1.53 11.08
CA LYS A 171 -21.22 2.26 11.29
C LYS A 171 -21.18 3.11 12.56
N ASN A 172 -20.57 2.62 13.64
CA ASN A 172 -20.41 3.38 14.88
C ASN A 172 -19.41 4.53 14.73
N LEU A 173 -18.32 4.34 13.99
CA LEU A 173 -17.36 5.39 13.68
C LEU A 173 -18.00 6.51 12.85
N LYS A 174 -18.79 6.16 11.83
CA LYS A 174 -19.55 7.14 11.03
C LYS A 174 -20.60 7.90 11.87
N LYS A 175 -21.28 7.22 12.79
CA LYS A 175 -22.31 7.81 13.65
C LYS A 175 -21.73 8.79 14.68
N ASN A 176 -20.47 8.61 15.07
CA ASN A 176 -19.79 9.44 16.06
C ASN A 176 -18.92 10.55 15.45
N ASN A 177 -19.08 10.87 14.16
CA ASN A 177 -18.25 11.85 13.43
C ASN A 177 -16.73 11.56 13.53
N LEU A 178 -16.35 10.33 13.85
CA LEU A 178 -14.98 9.90 13.72
C LEU A 178 -14.69 9.75 12.24
N ILE A 179 -13.92 10.67 11.70
CA ILE A 179 -13.47 10.68 10.30
C ILE A 179 -12.71 9.37 10.08
N LEU A 180 -13.28 8.50 9.26
CA LEU A 180 -12.51 7.35 8.75
C LEU A 180 -11.36 7.95 7.96
N LYS A 181 -10.14 7.65 8.35
CA LYS A 181 -8.98 8.01 7.53
C LYS A 181 -9.16 7.36 6.17
N ASP A 182 -8.99 8.16 5.12
CA ASP A 182 -9.02 7.65 3.73
C ASP A 182 -7.86 6.69 3.45
N SER A 183 -6.88 6.64 4.35
CA SER A 183 -5.71 5.76 4.29
C SER A 183 -5.36 5.27 5.68
N LEU A 184 -5.12 3.97 5.80
CA LEU A 184 -4.67 3.34 7.05
C LEU A 184 -3.17 3.58 7.28
N ASP A 185 -2.80 3.78 8.55
CA ASP A 185 -1.41 3.82 8.99
C ASP A 185 -1.13 2.61 9.90
N THR A 186 0.10 2.16 9.94
CA THR A 186 0.53 1.08 10.85
C THR A 186 0.25 1.38 12.34
N LYS A 187 0.16 2.67 12.69
CA LYS A 187 -0.18 3.13 14.04
C LYS A 187 -1.66 2.94 14.40
N ASP A 188 -2.52 2.75 13.41
CA ASP A 188 -3.96 2.54 13.61
C ASP A 188 -4.24 1.14 14.16
N PHE A 189 -3.26 0.23 14.14
CA PHE A 189 -3.39 -1.13 14.64
C PHE A 189 -2.77 -1.26 16.03
N ASP A 190 -3.59 -1.63 17.00
CA ASP A 190 -3.11 -1.89 18.35
C ASP A 190 -2.38 -3.23 18.43
N ILE A 191 -1.09 -3.14 18.71
CA ILE A 191 -0.23 -4.32 18.84
C ILE A 191 -0.52 -5.10 20.15
N SER A 192 -1.27 -4.54 21.11
CA SER A 192 -1.67 -5.29 22.29
C SER A 192 -2.46 -6.53 21.92
N PHE A 193 -3.14 -6.50 20.78
CA PHE A 193 -3.80 -7.65 20.18
C PHE A 193 -2.83 -8.79 19.83
N VAL A 194 -1.61 -8.47 19.42
CA VAL A 194 -0.57 -9.45 19.06
C VAL A 194 0.13 -10.01 20.30
N ARG A 195 0.01 -9.35 21.46
CA ARG A 195 0.60 -9.83 22.72
C ARG A 195 -0.09 -11.09 23.29
N GLY A 196 -1.27 -11.41 22.81
CA GLY A 196 -1.98 -12.64 23.11
C GLY A 196 -1.63 -13.80 22.16
N LEU A 197 -0.83 -13.53 21.15
CA LEU A 197 -0.31 -14.51 20.19
C LEU A 197 1.09 -14.95 20.59
#